data_d703937497e65d37caa8a2c490da5fca
#
_entry.id   d703937497e65d37caa8a2c490da5fca
#
_cell.length_a   1.000
_cell.length_b   1.000
_cell.length_c   1.000
_cell.angle_alpha   90.00
_cell.angle_beta   90.00
_cell.angle_gamma   90.00
#
_symmetry.space_group_name_H-M   'P 1'
#
loop_
_entity.id
_entity.type
_entity.pdbx_description
1 polymer ?
#
loop_
_entity_poly.entity_id
_entity_poly.type
_entity_poly.pdbx_seq_one_letter_code
_entity_poly.pdbx_strand_id
1 'polypeptide(L)'
;MTSLYSRILLFLAGAILFSACLENEPQPETKRLFRLKDNATIGIDFINKVSNSKDFNIFNYRNFYNGGGVAIGDINNDGLADVFLSSNMGENKLYLNQGDWKFEDISKQAGIEEASNWSTGVVMVDINADGLLDIYICNAGYKEGLSQANAMYINQGDLSFKELGAELGLAEEGYTTHAAFFDYDLDGDLDVYLLNNSFIPVNTLNYNNKRDLRAEDWDVKDFLKGGGDKLLRNENGRFVDVSEDMGIYGSLIGFGLGVTIGDINNDNYPDIYVSNDFFERDYLYVNKEGKFFEEELEKRIDHLSHSSMGADMADINNDGLPEIFVTDMLPDDEYRLKTTSTFDNINLRRLKLSKGFYNQFMHNTLQLNSGEGQFSEISYYAGVAASDWSWGALMLDADNDGFNDIFVCNGIYHDVIDQDFIDFFANEVL
;
A
#
# COMPACT_ATOMS: atom_id res chain seq x y z
N MET A 1 2.57 -35.52 72.24
CA MET A 1 3.49 -35.07 71.19
C MET A 1 3.40 -35.87 69.86
N THR A 2 2.90 -37.10 69.86
CA THR A 2 2.80 -37.96 68.66
C THR A 2 1.71 -37.54 67.65
N SER A 3 0.65 -36.81 68.05
CA SER A 3 -0.45 -36.41 67.16
C SER A 3 -0.13 -35.20 66.25
N LEU A 4 0.79 -34.31 66.63
CA LEU A 4 1.15 -33.12 65.90
C LEU A 4 2.10 -33.45 64.75
N TYR A 5 3.03 -34.36 64.94
CA TYR A 5 3.97 -34.80 63.90
C TYR A 5 3.29 -35.60 62.79
N SER A 6 2.27 -36.41 63.12
CA SER A 6 1.50 -37.17 62.16
C SER A 6 0.64 -36.24 61.23
N ARG A 7 0.14 -35.14 61.74
CA ARG A 7 -0.62 -34.16 60.94
C ARG A 7 0.29 -33.30 60.08
N ILE A 8 1.50 -32.96 60.52
CA ILE A 8 2.48 -32.22 59.72
C ILE A 8 3.04 -33.08 58.58
N LEU A 9 3.30 -34.39 58.81
CA LEU A 9 3.71 -35.33 57.77
C LEU A 9 2.61 -35.52 56.68
N LEU A 10 1.35 -35.58 57.09
CA LEU A 10 0.22 -35.69 56.16
C LEU A 10 0.06 -34.40 55.30
N PHE A 11 0.28 -33.21 55.87
CA PHE A 11 0.27 -31.95 55.14
C PHE A 11 1.43 -31.81 54.19
N LEU A 12 2.64 -32.23 54.58
CA LEU A 12 3.81 -32.25 53.69
C LEU A 12 3.69 -33.27 52.55
N ALA A 13 3.13 -34.45 52.82
CA ALA A 13 2.84 -35.44 51.77
C ALA A 13 1.74 -34.98 50.80
N GLY A 14 0.71 -34.26 51.26
CA GLY A 14 -0.29 -33.64 50.43
C GLY A 14 0.27 -32.52 49.54
N ALA A 15 1.17 -31.68 50.07
CA ALA A 15 1.82 -30.62 49.31
C ALA A 15 2.79 -31.15 48.23
N ILE A 16 3.48 -32.27 48.47
CA ILE A 16 4.34 -32.93 47.50
C ILE A 16 3.51 -33.60 46.37
N LEU A 17 2.33 -34.14 46.69
CA LEU A 17 1.42 -34.72 45.69
C LEU A 17 0.76 -33.66 44.80
N PHE A 18 0.55 -32.44 45.31
CA PHE A 18 0.05 -31.33 44.49
C PHE A 18 1.13 -30.71 43.59
N SER A 19 2.42 -30.81 43.93
CA SER A 19 3.53 -30.32 43.09
C SER A 19 3.86 -31.28 41.94
N ALA A 20 3.42 -32.53 41.99
CA ALA A 20 3.70 -33.53 40.94
C ALA A 20 2.67 -33.55 39.81
N CYS A 21 1.58 -32.74 39.87
CA CYS A 21 0.57 -32.62 38.83
C CYS A 21 0.68 -31.33 38.01
N LEU A 22 1.80 -30.63 38.13
CA LEU A 22 2.19 -29.61 37.12
C LEU A 22 3.18 -30.28 36.14
N GLU A 23 2.77 -31.36 35.50
CA GLU A 23 3.33 -31.67 34.18
C GLU A 23 2.94 -30.48 33.32
N ASN A 24 3.94 -29.70 32.90
CA ASN A 24 3.80 -28.81 31.76
C ASN A 24 3.35 -29.75 30.62
N GLU A 25 2.05 -29.76 30.34
CA GLU A 25 1.62 -30.27 29.05
C GLU A 25 2.50 -29.53 28.03
N PRO A 26 3.18 -30.24 27.12
CA PRO A 26 3.89 -29.56 26.06
C PRO A 26 2.85 -28.67 25.40
N GLN A 27 3.03 -27.36 25.52
CA GLN A 27 2.23 -26.40 24.75
C GLN A 27 2.29 -26.92 23.32
N PRO A 28 1.13 -27.15 22.68
CA PRO A 28 1.14 -27.59 21.27
C PRO A 28 2.11 -26.64 20.56
N GLU A 29 3.13 -27.19 19.87
CA GLU A 29 3.99 -26.37 19.02
C GLU A 29 3.04 -25.57 18.14
N THR A 30 2.90 -24.28 18.41
CA THR A 30 2.11 -23.40 17.56
C THR A 30 2.77 -23.48 16.21
N LYS A 31 2.14 -24.14 15.26
CA LYS A 31 2.60 -24.27 13.88
C LYS A 31 2.83 -22.85 13.39
N ARG A 32 4.08 -22.42 13.32
CA ARG A 32 4.40 -21.07 12.85
C ARG A 32 4.03 -21.01 11.37
N LEU A 33 3.13 -20.12 11.03
CA LEU A 33 2.70 -19.90 9.66
C LEU A 33 3.86 -19.33 8.82
N PHE A 34 4.57 -18.34 9.38
CA PHE A 34 5.72 -17.73 8.72
C PHE A 34 7.04 -18.09 9.40
N ARG A 35 8.08 -18.24 8.60
CA ARG A 35 9.44 -18.50 9.06
C ARG A 35 10.42 -17.55 8.38
N LEU A 36 11.08 -16.71 9.18
CA LEU A 36 12.15 -15.84 8.68
C LEU A 36 13.29 -16.67 8.08
N LYS A 37 13.65 -16.35 6.85
CA LYS A 37 14.81 -16.90 6.16
C LYS A 37 16.03 -15.97 6.35
N ASP A 38 17.21 -16.58 6.44
CA ASP A 38 18.46 -15.82 6.53
C ASP A 38 18.91 -15.37 5.13
N ASN A 39 19.08 -14.06 4.96
CA ASN A 39 19.46 -13.43 3.70
C ASN A 39 20.71 -14.06 3.06
N ALA A 40 21.74 -14.34 3.86
CA ALA A 40 22.96 -14.94 3.38
C ALA A 40 22.75 -16.37 2.83
N THR A 41 21.73 -17.08 3.31
CA THR A 41 21.42 -18.44 2.84
C THR A 41 20.54 -18.45 1.62
N ILE A 42 19.66 -17.44 1.44
CA ILE A 42 18.75 -17.39 0.30
C ILE A 42 19.30 -16.58 -0.88
N GLY A 43 20.31 -15.75 -0.69
CA GLY A 43 20.96 -14.96 -1.74
C GLY A 43 20.29 -13.60 -2.02
N ILE A 44 19.33 -13.16 -1.19
CA ILE A 44 18.73 -11.82 -1.28
C ILE A 44 19.41 -10.91 -0.27
N ASP A 45 20.28 -10.01 -0.73
CA ASP A 45 21.06 -9.08 0.09
C ASP A 45 20.64 -7.62 -0.08
N PHE A 46 19.47 -7.38 -0.67
CA PHE A 46 18.91 -6.05 -0.94
C PHE A 46 18.68 -5.24 0.35
N ILE A 47 19.09 -3.98 0.31
CA ILE A 47 18.80 -2.99 1.34
C ILE A 47 18.35 -1.69 0.68
N ASN A 48 17.09 -1.30 0.86
CA ASN A 48 16.61 0.02 0.45
C ASN A 48 17.13 1.08 1.45
N LYS A 49 18.28 1.65 1.13
CA LYS A 49 18.96 2.62 2.01
C LYS A 49 18.71 4.04 1.53
N VAL A 50 18.08 4.86 2.38
CA VAL A 50 17.94 6.30 2.16
C VAL A 50 18.91 7.09 3.03
N SER A 51 19.40 8.22 2.52
CA SER A 51 20.35 9.09 3.23
C SER A 51 19.89 10.54 3.15
N ASN A 52 19.67 11.16 4.30
CA ASN A 52 19.26 12.55 4.41
C ASN A 52 20.33 13.50 3.88
N SER A 53 19.93 14.51 3.13
CA SER A 53 20.75 15.67 2.78
C SER A 53 20.03 16.96 3.18
N LYS A 54 20.73 18.10 3.10
CA LYS A 54 20.12 19.41 3.38
C LYS A 54 18.95 19.70 2.43
N ASP A 55 19.08 19.28 1.18
CA ASP A 55 18.15 19.64 0.10
C ASP A 55 17.14 18.53 -0.22
N PHE A 56 17.32 17.32 0.37
CA PHE A 56 16.41 16.18 0.15
C PHE A 56 16.31 15.32 1.41
N ASN A 57 15.19 15.41 2.13
CA ASN A 57 14.92 14.77 3.41
C ASN A 57 13.41 14.82 3.70
N ILE A 58 12.97 14.25 4.82
CA ILE A 58 11.56 14.19 5.23
C ILE A 58 10.86 15.55 5.34
N PHE A 59 11.58 16.64 5.62
CA PHE A 59 10.99 17.97 5.79
C PHE A 59 10.67 18.66 4.45
N ASN A 60 11.34 18.30 3.37
CA ASN A 60 11.10 18.83 2.04
C ASN A 60 10.54 17.82 1.04
N TYR A 61 10.55 16.54 1.40
CA TYR A 61 9.89 15.47 0.65
C TYR A 61 9.22 14.50 1.64
N ARG A 62 7.89 14.58 1.77
CA ARG A 62 7.11 13.84 2.76
C ARG A 62 7.25 12.34 2.62
N ASN A 63 7.30 11.82 1.39
CA ASN A 63 7.39 10.41 1.09
C ASN A 63 8.81 9.84 1.24
N PHE A 64 9.70 10.56 1.94
CA PHE A 64 11.11 10.18 2.07
C PHE A 64 11.33 8.83 2.75
N TYR A 65 10.43 8.41 3.62
CA TYR A 65 10.50 7.14 4.35
C TYR A 65 9.41 6.13 3.95
N ASN A 66 8.67 6.36 2.86
CA ASN A 66 7.61 5.44 2.44
C ASN A 66 8.13 4.08 1.95
N GLY A 67 9.42 3.98 1.63
CA GLY A 67 10.02 2.73 1.17
C GLY A 67 9.94 2.54 -0.35
N GLY A 68 10.30 1.35 -0.80
CA GLY A 68 10.19 0.89 -2.18
C GLY A 68 9.12 -0.18 -2.33
N GLY A 69 8.88 -0.60 -3.56
CA GLY A 69 7.93 -1.64 -3.92
C GLY A 69 8.57 -3.03 -4.00
N VAL A 70 7.71 -4.03 -3.99
CA VAL A 70 8.04 -5.43 -4.27
C VAL A 70 7.04 -5.99 -5.28
N ALA A 71 7.54 -6.69 -6.29
CA ALA A 71 6.73 -7.51 -7.18
C ALA A 71 7.24 -8.95 -7.20
N ILE A 72 6.32 -9.88 -7.30
CA ILE A 72 6.59 -11.33 -7.30
C ILE A 72 5.89 -11.93 -8.53
N GLY A 73 6.63 -12.68 -9.34
CA GLY A 73 6.09 -13.34 -10.53
C GLY A 73 7.13 -14.27 -11.17
N ASP A 74 6.68 -15.18 -11.98
CA ASP A 74 7.53 -16.10 -12.74
C ASP A 74 7.88 -15.48 -14.09
N ILE A 75 9.09 -14.86 -14.20
CA ILE A 75 9.48 -14.11 -15.39
C ILE A 75 10.01 -14.97 -16.54
N ASN A 76 10.27 -16.26 -16.28
CA ASN A 76 10.86 -17.18 -17.25
C ASN A 76 10.00 -18.42 -17.52
N ASN A 77 8.82 -18.50 -16.90
CA ASN A 77 7.86 -19.60 -17.01
C ASN A 77 8.43 -20.97 -16.55
N ASP A 78 9.30 -20.97 -15.53
CA ASP A 78 9.86 -22.20 -14.96
C ASP A 78 9.04 -22.78 -13.78
N GLY A 79 7.99 -22.10 -13.36
CA GLY A 79 7.11 -22.46 -12.25
C GLY A 79 7.60 -22.00 -10.89
N LEU A 80 8.65 -21.18 -10.82
CA LEU A 80 9.19 -20.60 -9.60
C LEU A 80 8.96 -19.08 -9.59
N ALA A 81 8.48 -18.55 -8.48
CA ALA A 81 8.25 -17.10 -8.39
C ALA A 81 9.57 -16.35 -8.15
N ASP A 82 9.86 -15.38 -9.00
CA ASP A 82 10.98 -14.45 -8.92
C ASP A 82 10.59 -13.19 -8.15
N VAL A 83 11.58 -12.38 -7.74
CA VAL A 83 11.35 -11.22 -6.89
C VAL A 83 12.02 -9.98 -7.47
N PHE A 84 11.24 -8.92 -7.67
CA PHE A 84 11.76 -7.59 -7.96
C PHE A 84 11.62 -6.69 -6.75
N LEU A 85 12.67 -5.93 -6.42
CA LEU A 85 12.71 -4.96 -5.32
C LEU A 85 13.13 -3.60 -5.86
N SER A 86 12.27 -2.59 -5.71
CA SER A 86 12.59 -1.22 -6.09
C SER A 86 13.30 -0.46 -4.98
N SER A 87 14.17 0.47 -5.33
CA SER A 87 14.98 1.24 -4.39
C SER A 87 14.78 2.74 -4.57
N ASN A 88 14.69 3.47 -3.44
CA ASN A 88 14.55 4.93 -3.48
C ASN A 88 15.87 5.64 -3.82
N MET A 89 17.02 5.17 -3.35
CA MET A 89 18.33 5.80 -3.57
C MET A 89 19.43 4.85 -4.05
N GLY A 90 19.10 3.57 -4.21
CA GLY A 90 20.02 2.55 -4.69
C GLY A 90 19.61 2.02 -6.06
N GLU A 91 20.20 0.93 -6.47
CA GLU A 91 19.80 0.19 -7.67
C GLU A 91 18.58 -0.68 -7.37
N ASN A 92 17.66 -0.78 -8.32
CA ASN A 92 16.60 -1.78 -8.31
C ASN A 92 17.21 -3.17 -8.47
N LYS A 93 16.56 -4.20 -7.93
CA LYS A 93 17.08 -5.57 -7.97
C LYS A 93 16.04 -6.56 -8.47
N LEU A 94 16.47 -7.41 -9.40
CA LEU A 94 15.72 -8.57 -9.89
C LEU A 94 16.42 -9.85 -9.47
N TYR A 95 15.75 -10.67 -8.69
CA TYR A 95 16.25 -11.92 -8.16
C TYR A 95 15.53 -13.11 -8.81
N LEU A 96 16.28 -13.91 -9.56
CA LEU A 96 15.80 -15.13 -10.18
C LEU A 96 15.77 -16.28 -9.15
N ASN A 97 14.66 -16.96 -9.02
CA ASN A 97 14.48 -18.09 -8.13
C ASN A 97 15.08 -19.37 -8.73
N GLN A 98 16.06 -19.96 -8.05
CA GLN A 98 16.76 -21.18 -8.46
C GLN A 98 16.19 -22.44 -7.79
N GLY A 99 15.02 -22.33 -7.12
CA GLY A 99 14.48 -23.39 -6.28
C GLY A 99 15.11 -23.48 -4.90
N ASP A 100 14.52 -24.26 -4.00
CA ASP A 100 15.00 -24.49 -2.64
C ASP A 100 15.32 -23.21 -1.84
N TRP A 101 14.56 -22.11 -2.09
CA TRP A 101 14.79 -20.79 -1.50
C TRP A 101 16.18 -20.23 -1.81
N LYS A 102 16.66 -20.40 -3.03
CA LYS A 102 17.87 -19.79 -3.55
C LYS A 102 17.53 -18.79 -4.63
N PHE A 103 18.07 -17.60 -4.50
CA PHE A 103 17.87 -16.51 -5.43
C PHE A 103 19.19 -15.99 -5.97
N GLU A 104 19.24 -15.64 -7.23
CA GLU A 104 20.39 -15.07 -7.92
C GLU A 104 20.05 -13.65 -8.39
N ASP A 105 20.89 -12.65 -8.06
CA ASP A 105 20.75 -11.30 -8.59
C ASP A 105 21.12 -11.28 -10.09
N ILE A 106 20.11 -11.14 -10.94
CA ILE A 106 20.26 -11.06 -12.38
C ILE A 106 20.06 -9.63 -12.92
N SER A 107 19.97 -8.62 -12.08
CA SER A 107 19.63 -7.23 -12.46
C SER A 107 20.49 -6.71 -13.60
N LYS A 108 21.79 -6.98 -13.56
CA LYS A 108 22.74 -6.60 -14.59
C LYS A 108 22.53 -7.35 -15.91
N GLN A 109 22.35 -8.67 -15.82
CA GLN A 109 22.06 -9.52 -16.99
C GLN A 109 20.76 -9.10 -17.63
N ALA A 110 19.76 -8.80 -16.81
CA ALA A 110 18.43 -8.37 -17.24
C ALA A 110 18.41 -6.96 -17.88
N GLY A 111 19.48 -6.17 -17.70
CA GLY A 111 19.53 -4.79 -18.22
C GLY A 111 18.72 -3.80 -17.40
N ILE A 112 18.47 -4.09 -16.12
CA ILE A 112 17.64 -3.27 -15.22
C ILE A 112 18.50 -2.43 -14.27
N GLU A 113 19.81 -2.52 -14.33
CA GLU A 113 20.75 -1.70 -13.53
C GLU A 113 20.69 -0.22 -13.96
N GLU A 114 19.65 0.48 -13.58
CA GLU A 114 19.64 1.94 -13.65
C GLU A 114 19.82 2.55 -12.27
N ALA A 115 20.58 3.66 -12.24
CA ALA A 115 20.69 4.46 -11.03
C ALA A 115 19.27 4.92 -10.61
N SER A 116 18.95 4.76 -9.37
CA SER A 116 17.65 5.04 -8.79
C SER A 116 17.12 6.43 -9.20
N ASN A 117 15.95 6.43 -9.79
CA ASN A 117 15.12 7.61 -10.04
C ASN A 117 14.11 7.86 -8.91
N TRP A 118 14.40 7.39 -7.69
CA TRP A 118 13.47 7.28 -6.58
C TRP A 118 12.31 6.35 -6.93
N SER A 119 12.64 5.11 -7.22
CA SER A 119 11.64 4.09 -7.55
C SER A 119 10.77 3.78 -6.33
N THR A 120 9.47 3.66 -6.55
CA THR A 120 8.42 3.43 -5.57
C THR A 120 7.73 2.09 -5.83
N GLY A 121 6.48 2.10 -6.28
CA GLY A 121 5.76 0.88 -6.66
C GLY A 121 6.39 0.17 -7.85
N VAL A 122 6.13 -1.12 -7.95
CA VAL A 122 6.51 -1.98 -9.08
C VAL A 122 5.44 -3.01 -9.35
N VAL A 123 5.17 -3.29 -10.61
CA VAL A 123 4.20 -4.28 -11.06
C VAL A 123 4.84 -5.21 -12.08
N MET A 124 4.60 -6.53 -11.93
CA MET A 124 4.86 -7.52 -12.97
C MET A 124 3.56 -7.84 -13.70
N VAL A 125 3.54 -7.68 -15.01
CA VAL A 125 2.33 -7.79 -15.85
C VAL A 125 2.72 -8.22 -17.26
N ASP A 126 1.94 -9.09 -17.87
CA ASP A 126 2.05 -9.40 -19.31
C ASP A 126 1.24 -8.36 -20.10
N ILE A 127 1.91 -7.26 -20.52
CA ILE A 127 1.24 -6.11 -21.10
C ILE A 127 0.92 -6.29 -22.59
N ASN A 128 1.62 -7.20 -23.24
CA ASN A 128 1.54 -7.45 -24.69
C ASN A 128 0.90 -8.80 -25.04
N ALA A 129 0.46 -9.55 -24.01
CA ALA A 129 -0.16 -10.86 -24.11
C ALA A 129 0.72 -11.92 -24.82
N ASP A 130 2.06 -11.86 -24.62
CA ASP A 130 3.01 -12.83 -25.18
C ASP A 130 3.29 -14.01 -24.24
N GLY A 131 2.72 -13.98 -23.03
CA GLY A 131 2.86 -15.02 -22.01
C GLY A 131 4.09 -14.86 -21.11
N LEU A 132 4.81 -13.73 -21.20
CA LEU A 132 5.94 -13.38 -20.34
C LEU A 132 5.58 -12.18 -19.47
N LEU A 133 6.02 -12.18 -18.22
CA LEU A 133 5.82 -11.03 -17.35
C LEU A 133 6.82 -9.92 -17.67
N ASP A 134 6.29 -8.75 -17.98
CA ASP A 134 6.99 -7.48 -18.10
C ASP A 134 7.07 -6.78 -16.75
N ILE A 135 7.88 -5.71 -16.62
CA ILE A 135 8.08 -5.01 -15.34
C ILE A 135 7.80 -3.52 -15.53
N TYR A 136 6.80 -2.99 -14.82
CA TYR A 136 6.53 -1.56 -14.74
C TYR A 136 7.03 -0.99 -13.41
N ILE A 137 7.87 0.05 -13.47
CA ILE A 137 8.48 0.69 -12.30
C ILE A 137 7.95 2.12 -12.19
N CYS A 138 7.31 2.41 -11.07
CA CYS A 138 6.86 3.75 -10.70
C CYS A 138 8.02 4.56 -10.15
N ASN A 139 8.15 5.83 -10.55
CA ASN A 139 9.14 6.77 -10.08
C ASN A 139 8.49 8.04 -9.54
N ALA A 140 8.98 8.55 -8.40
CA ALA A 140 8.37 9.71 -7.73
C ALA A 140 9.44 10.68 -7.18
N GLY A 141 10.68 10.59 -7.64
CA GLY A 141 11.79 11.37 -7.10
C GLY A 141 11.73 12.84 -7.50
N TYR A 142 11.71 13.72 -6.49
CA TYR A 142 11.93 15.15 -6.67
C TYR A 142 13.35 15.51 -6.24
N LYS A 143 14.30 15.24 -7.12
CA LYS A 143 15.68 15.68 -6.93
C LYS A 143 16.22 16.18 -8.26
N GLU A 144 16.84 17.36 -8.25
CA GLU A 144 17.46 17.92 -9.45
C GLU A 144 18.43 16.92 -10.09
N GLY A 145 18.22 16.64 -11.36
CA GLY A 145 19.03 15.70 -12.16
C GLY A 145 18.56 14.24 -12.14
N LEU A 146 17.47 13.90 -11.45
CA LEU A 146 16.79 12.60 -11.61
C LEU A 146 15.65 12.71 -12.61
N SER A 147 15.43 11.65 -13.40
CA SER A 147 14.21 11.48 -14.17
C SER A 147 13.07 11.07 -13.21
N GLN A 148 11.88 11.61 -13.45
CA GLN A 148 10.65 11.18 -12.76
C GLN A 148 9.84 10.22 -13.63
N ALA A 149 10.25 10.00 -14.88
CA ALA A 149 9.53 9.13 -15.79
C ALA A 149 9.45 7.71 -15.24
N ASN A 150 8.25 7.15 -15.26
CA ASN A 150 8.05 5.73 -15.02
C ASN A 150 8.72 4.92 -16.12
N ALA A 151 9.09 3.68 -15.84
CA ALA A 151 9.79 2.81 -16.79
C ALA A 151 8.99 1.53 -17.04
N MET A 152 8.91 1.12 -18.31
CA MET A 152 8.31 -0.15 -18.73
C MET A 152 9.35 -1.03 -19.40
N TYR A 153 9.69 -2.12 -18.76
CA TYR A 153 10.67 -3.11 -19.22
C TYR A 153 9.96 -4.31 -19.82
N ILE A 154 10.07 -4.48 -21.13
CA ILE A 154 9.48 -5.61 -21.87
C ILE A 154 10.43 -6.79 -21.87
N ASN A 155 9.93 -7.94 -21.40
CA ASN A 155 10.65 -9.20 -21.34
C ASN A 155 10.97 -9.72 -22.74
N GLN A 156 12.23 -10.12 -23.00
CA GLN A 156 12.66 -10.61 -24.30
C GLN A 156 12.71 -12.15 -24.37
N GLY A 157 12.31 -12.85 -23.30
CA GLY A 157 12.27 -14.32 -23.22
C GLY A 157 13.61 -15.00 -22.98
N ASP A 158 14.69 -14.24 -22.77
CA ASP A 158 16.06 -14.75 -22.54
C ASP A 158 16.67 -14.21 -21.24
N LEU A 159 15.84 -13.82 -20.27
CA LEU A 159 16.20 -13.14 -19.01
C LEU A 159 16.77 -11.74 -19.24
N SER A 160 16.57 -11.15 -20.39
CA SER A 160 16.85 -9.74 -20.63
C SER A 160 15.56 -8.95 -20.85
N PHE A 161 15.61 -7.65 -20.55
CA PHE A 161 14.49 -6.74 -20.69
C PHE A 161 14.89 -5.52 -21.52
N LYS A 162 13.92 -4.94 -22.22
CA LYS A 162 14.10 -3.71 -22.98
C LYS A 162 13.18 -2.63 -22.48
N GLU A 163 13.72 -1.49 -22.07
CA GLU A 163 12.91 -0.33 -21.68
C GLU A 163 12.22 0.28 -22.90
N LEU A 164 10.87 0.37 -22.85
CA LEU A 164 10.00 0.88 -23.94
C LEU A 164 8.92 1.85 -23.42
N GLY A 165 8.99 2.34 -22.19
CA GLY A 165 7.96 3.20 -21.61
C GLY A 165 7.61 4.40 -22.45
N ALA A 166 8.59 5.09 -23.02
CA ALA A 166 8.36 6.26 -23.88
C ALA A 166 7.69 5.87 -25.22
N GLU A 167 8.08 4.72 -25.81
CA GLU A 167 7.49 4.24 -27.07
C GLU A 167 6.03 3.83 -26.88
N LEU A 168 5.71 3.24 -25.74
CA LEU A 168 4.38 2.76 -25.39
C LEU A 168 3.46 3.86 -24.81
N GLY A 169 4.00 5.02 -24.42
CA GLY A 169 3.23 6.08 -23.77
C GLY A 169 3.07 5.87 -22.27
N LEU A 170 3.92 5.07 -21.65
CA LEU A 170 3.92 4.72 -20.22
C LEU A 170 4.98 5.44 -19.38
N ALA A 171 5.85 6.24 -20.02
CA ALA A 171 6.89 7.04 -19.35
C ALA A 171 6.29 8.32 -18.76
N GLU A 172 5.30 8.18 -17.88
CA GLU A 172 4.64 9.29 -17.19
C GLU A 172 5.60 9.96 -16.19
N GLU A 173 5.65 11.30 -16.18
CA GLU A 173 6.52 12.11 -15.33
C GLU A 173 5.78 12.68 -14.10
N GLY A 174 4.91 11.87 -13.48
CA GLY A 174 4.21 12.22 -12.25
C GLY A 174 5.02 11.90 -10.98
N TYR A 175 4.36 12.01 -9.83
CA TYR A 175 4.88 11.49 -8.54
C TYR A 175 4.23 10.15 -8.26
N THR A 176 4.46 9.18 -9.14
CA THR A 176 3.76 7.90 -9.14
C THR A 176 4.21 7.04 -7.97
N THR A 177 3.28 6.66 -7.10
CA THR A 177 3.52 5.77 -5.95
C THR A 177 3.19 4.33 -6.27
N HIS A 178 2.17 4.09 -7.09
CA HIS A 178 1.75 2.76 -7.51
C HIS A 178 1.05 2.79 -8.86
N ALA A 179 0.87 1.61 -9.48
CA ALA A 179 0.11 1.44 -10.72
C ALA A 179 -0.73 0.16 -10.62
N ALA A 180 -1.91 0.15 -11.24
CA ALA A 180 -2.74 -1.03 -11.36
C ALA A 180 -3.12 -1.23 -12.83
N PHE A 181 -2.76 -2.41 -13.38
CA PHE A 181 -3.10 -2.81 -14.74
C PHE A 181 -4.35 -3.68 -14.71
N PHE A 182 -5.33 -3.38 -15.55
CA PHE A 182 -6.61 -4.10 -15.63
C PHE A 182 -7.34 -3.72 -16.92
N ASP A 183 -8.21 -4.58 -17.39
CA ASP A 183 -9.07 -4.35 -18.57
C ASP A 183 -10.38 -3.69 -18.09
N TYR A 184 -10.43 -2.33 -18.12
CA TYR A 184 -11.57 -1.62 -17.56
C TYR A 184 -12.80 -1.63 -18.48
N ASP A 185 -12.62 -1.74 -19.78
CA ASP A 185 -13.71 -1.69 -20.76
C ASP A 185 -14.04 -3.03 -21.42
N LEU A 186 -13.35 -4.09 -20.99
CA LEU A 186 -13.51 -5.49 -21.40
C LEU A 186 -13.27 -5.69 -22.90
N ASP A 187 -12.31 -4.95 -23.46
CA ASP A 187 -11.94 -5.09 -24.86
C ASP A 187 -10.83 -6.15 -25.09
N GLY A 188 -10.25 -6.67 -24.00
CA GLY A 188 -9.31 -7.78 -23.98
C GLY A 188 -7.85 -7.38 -23.93
N ASP A 189 -7.53 -6.08 -23.83
CA ASP A 189 -6.20 -5.61 -23.53
C ASP A 189 -6.14 -4.90 -22.14
N LEU A 190 -4.94 -4.71 -21.59
CA LEU A 190 -4.78 -4.12 -20.27
C LEU A 190 -4.58 -2.62 -20.37
N ASP A 191 -5.35 -1.89 -19.60
CA ASP A 191 -5.21 -0.48 -19.31
C ASP A 191 -4.44 -0.27 -18.00
N VAL A 192 -4.14 0.98 -17.62
CA VAL A 192 -3.45 1.26 -16.37
C VAL A 192 -4.00 2.48 -15.64
N TYR A 193 -4.24 2.30 -14.34
CA TYR A 193 -4.43 3.42 -13.40
C TYR A 193 -3.08 3.75 -12.75
N LEU A 194 -2.65 5.01 -12.86
CA LEU A 194 -1.44 5.54 -12.24
C LEU A 194 -1.84 6.37 -11.01
N LEU A 195 -1.41 5.89 -9.86
CA LEU A 195 -1.62 6.56 -8.59
C LEU A 195 -0.47 7.53 -8.32
N ASN A 196 -0.78 8.81 -8.24
CA ASN A 196 0.19 9.86 -7.98
C ASN A 196 0.00 10.46 -6.59
N ASN A 197 1.11 10.87 -5.96
CA ASN A 197 1.08 11.54 -4.67
C ASN A 197 1.40 13.02 -4.81
N SER A 198 0.60 13.88 -4.18
CA SER A 198 0.78 15.32 -4.29
C SER A 198 2.08 15.80 -3.63
N PHE A 199 2.80 16.67 -4.32
CA PHE A 199 3.97 17.37 -3.79
C PHE A 199 3.65 18.78 -3.25
N ILE A 200 2.38 19.15 -3.24
CA ILE A 200 1.93 20.44 -2.74
C ILE A 200 2.21 20.53 -1.21
N PRO A 201 2.87 21.59 -0.72
CA PRO A 201 3.02 21.78 0.72
C PRO A 201 1.65 21.89 1.40
N VAL A 202 1.37 21.03 2.38
CA VAL A 202 0.05 20.92 3.03
C VAL A 202 -0.44 22.23 3.62
N ASN A 203 0.47 23.04 4.15
CA ASN A 203 0.15 24.37 4.70
C ASN A 203 -0.34 25.37 3.65
N THR A 204 -0.22 25.06 2.36
CA THR A 204 -0.76 25.88 1.26
C THR A 204 -2.13 25.39 0.78
N LEU A 205 -2.53 24.18 1.17
CA LEU A 205 -3.83 23.62 0.87
C LEU A 205 -4.91 24.21 1.79
N ASN A 206 -6.14 24.27 1.29
CA ASN A 206 -7.29 24.65 2.07
C ASN A 206 -8.54 23.87 1.62
N TYR A 207 -9.54 23.78 2.49
CA TYR A 207 -10.76 23.00 2.24
C TYR A 207 -11.69 23.58 1.17
N ASN A 208 -11.28 24.61 0.42
CA ASN A 208 -11.99 25.07 -0.78
C ASN A 208 -11.33 24.59 -2.07
N ASN A 209 -10.17 23.93 -1.99
CA ASN A 209 -9.58 23.27 -3.15
C ASN A 209 -10.52 22.18 -3.66
N LYS A 210 -10.60 22.04 -4.99
CA LYS A 210 -11.56 21.15 -5.65
C LYS A 210 -10.87 19.89 -6.14
N ARG A 211 -11.57 18.76 -6.01
CA ARG A 211 -11.16 17.44 -6.52
C ARG A 211 -11.14 17.37 -8.02
N ASP A 212 -12.09 18.06 -8.65
CA ASP A 212 -12.28 18.11 -10.10
C ASP A 212 -11.38 19.11 -10.83
N LEU A 213 -10.57 19.90 -10.07
CA LEU A 213 -9.59 20.80 -10.68
C LEU A 213 -8.36 20.00 -11.11
N ARG A 214 -8.16 19.86 -12.40
CA ARG A 214 -7.01 19.11 -12.96
C ARG A 214 -5.68 19.75 -12.55
N ALA A 215 -4.64 18.94 -12.41
CA ALA A 215 -3.30 19.37 -12.01
C ALA A 215 -2.74 20.50 -12.89
N GLU A 216 -3.01 20.44 -14.20
CA GLU A 216 -2.60 21.41 -15.20
C GLU A 216 -3.17 22.81 -14.95
N ASP A 217 -4.39 22.87 -14.39
CA ASP A 217 -5.15 24.12 -14.15
C ASP A 217 -4.82 24.78 -12.82
N TRP A 218 -3.98 24.15 -12.00
CA TRP A 218 -3.53 24.77 -10.75
C TRP A 218 -2.52 25.89 -11.01
N ASP A 219 -2.72 27.03 -10.34
CA ASP A 219 -1.78 28.16 -10.37
C ASP A 219 -0.58 27.92 -9.44
N VAL A 220 0.21 26.92 -9.80
CA VAL A 220 1.42 26.50 -9.09
C VAL A 220 2.55 26.28 -10.09
N LYS A 221 3.78 26.17 -9.59
CA LYS A 221 4.94 25.87 -10.44
C LYS A 221 4.78 24.48 -11.09
N ASP A 222 5.25 24.32 -12.33
CA ASP A 222 5.05 23.11 -13.12
C ASP A 222 5.54 21.84 -12.42
N PHE A 223 6.67 21.88 -11.72
CA PHE A 223 7.18 20.73 -10.97
C PHE A 223 6.25 20.24 -9.84
N LEU A 224 5.27 21.04 -9.41
CA LEU A 224 4.28 20.63 -8.42
C LEU A 224 3.05 19.98 -9.04
N LYS A 225 2.92 19.97 -10.36
CA LYS A 225 1.73 19.48 -11.08
C LYS A 225 1.70 17.95 -11.28
N GLY A 226 2.73 17.22 -10.89
CA GLY A 226 2.80 15.76 -11.08
C GLY A 226 1.98 14.91 -10.10
N GLY A 227 1.08 15.51 -9.29
CA GLY A 227 0.36 14.79 -8.22
C GLY A 227 -1.05 14.30 -8.60
N GLY A 228 -1.54 14.57 -9.80
CA GLY A 228 -2.87 14.14 -10.24
C GLY A 228 -2.86 12.69 -10.74
N ASP A 229 -3.84 11.89 -10.30
CA ASP A 229 -4.00 10.51 -10.78
C ASP A 229 -4.37 10.46 -12.26
N LYS A 230 -4.03 9.34 -12.92
CA LYS A 230 -4.29 9.12 -14.33
C LYS A 230 -4.85 7.74 -14.62
N LEU A 231 -5.74 7.67 -15.61
CA LEU A 231 -6.14 6.44 -16.30
C LEU A 231 -5.62 6.50 -17.73
N LEU A 232 -4.77 5.57 -18.10
CA LEU A 232 -4.26 5.47 -19.46
C LEU A 232 -4.90 4.25 -20.12
N ARG A 233 -5.58 4.48 -21.25
CA ARG A 233 -6.17 3.42 -22.06
C ARG A 233 -5.15 2.89 -23.06
N ASN A 234 -5.10 1.58 -23.21
CA ASN A 234 -4.33 0.91 -24.23
C ASN A 234 -5.04 1.01 -25.59
N GLU A 235 -4.44 1.62 -26.56
CA GLU A 235 -4.93 1.71 -27.91
C GLU A 235 -4.02 0.92 -28.85
N ASN A 236 -4.22 -0.40 -28.90
CA ASN A 236 -3.41 -1.32 -29.72
C ASN A 236 -1.90 -1.27 -29.37
N GLY A 237 -1.55 -1.34 -28.10
CA GLY A 237 -0.17 -1.34 -27.58
C GLY A 237 0.40 0.05 -27.37
N ARG A 238 -0.41 1.11 -27.45
CA ARG A 238 -0.01 2.46 -27.08
C ARG A 238 -0.98 3.05 -26.05
N PHE A 239 -0.47 3.53 -24.94
CA PHE A 239 -1.24 4.10 -23.86
C PHE A 239 -1.53 5.59 -24.07
N VAL A 240 -2.79 5.97 -23.86
CA VAL A 240 -3.29 7.35 -24.05
C VAL A 240 -4.04 7.77 -22.79
N ASP A 241 -3.74 8.96 -22.29
CA ASP A 241 -4.43 9.53 -21.12
C ASP A 241 -5.92 9.83 -21.45
N VAL A 242 -6.82 9.15 -20.76
CA VAL A 242 -8.28 9.29 -20.87
C VAL A 242 -8.92 9.74 -19.56
N SER A 243 -8.13 10.15 -18.57
CA SER A 243 -8.57 10.43 -17.20
C SER A 243 -9.75 11.36 -17.11
N GLU A 244 -9.72 12.49 -17.83
CA GLU A 244 -10.80 13.48 -17.81
C GLU A 244 -12.09 12.94 -18.41
N ASP A 245 -12.01 12.33 -19.59
CA ASP A 245 -13.16 11.76 -20.29
C ASP A 245 -13.80 10.61 -19.49
N MET A 246 -12.97 9.87 -18.75
CA MET A 246 -13.38 8.74 -17.92
C MET A 246 -13.82 9.15 -16.50
N GLY A 247 -13.78 10.43 -16.13
CA GLY A 247 -14.25 10.91 -14.83
C GLY A 247 -13.29 10.68 -13.66
N ILE A 248 -12.02 10.39 -13.92
CA ILE A 248 -10.99 10.25 -12.89
C ILE A 248 -10.54 11.63 -12.41
N TYR A 249 -10.50 11.82 -11.09
CA TYR A 249 -9.97 13.04 -10.49
C TYR A 249 -8.46 13.13 -10.66
N GLY A 250 -7.98 14.28 -11.14
CA GLY A 250 -6.56 14.54 -11.35
C GLY A 250 -6.09 15.77 -10.58
N SER A 251 -6.62 15.99 -9.37
CA SER A 251 -6.32 17.16 -8.56
C SER A 251 -5.06 16.98 -7.72
N LEU A 252 -4.42 18.12 -7.39
CA LEU A 252 -3.24 18.14 -6.52
C LEU A 252 -3.56 18.07 -5.03
N ILE A 253 -4.81 17.78 -4.62
CA ILE A 253 -5.15 17.56 -3.21
C ILE A 253 -5.05 16.10 -2.78
N GLY A 254 -4.97 15.15 -3.73
CA GLY A 254 -4.80 13.72 -3.48
C GLY A 254 -3.37 13.38 -3.05
N PHE A 255 -3.24 12.56 -2.03
CA PHE A 255 -1.97 12.02 -1.55
C PHE A 255 -2.03 10.50 -1.63
N GLY A 256 -2.20 9.98 -2.86
CA GLY A 256 -2.43 8.57 -3.14
C GLY A 256 -1.27 7.68 -2.68
N LEU A 257 -1.58 6.63 -1.89
CA LEU A 257 -0.61 5.64 -1.42
C LEU A 257 -1.00 4.20 -1.75
N GLY A 258 -2.28 3.91 -1.95
CA GLY A 258 -2.76 2.59 -2.31
C GLY A 258 -3.84 2.65 -3.38
N VAL A 259 -3.83 1.68 -4.29
CA VAL A 259 -4.88 1.46 -5.29
C VAL A 259 -5.18 -0.03 -5.38
N THR A 260 -6.45 -0.38 -5.36
CA THR A 260 -6.90 -1.77 -5.56
C THR A 260 -8.09 -1.81 -6.51
N ILE A 261 -8.19 -2.91 -7.26
CA ILE A 261 -9.16 -3.11 -8.33
C ILE A 261 -10.02 -4.32 -8.01
N GLY A 262 -11.34 -4.21 -8.21
CA GLY A 262 -12.25 -5.33 -8.04
C GLY A 262 -13.69 -4.94 -8.44
N ASP A 263 -14.51 -5.93 -8.74
CA ASP A 263 -15.92 -5.75 -9.05
C ASP A 263 -16.75 -5.77 -7.75
N ILE A 264 -17.06 -4.58 -7.22
CA ILE A 264 -17.74 -4.46 -5.90
C ILE A 264 -19.24 -4.72 -5.97
N ASN A 265 -19.83 -4.71 -7.17
CA ASN A 265 -21.28 -4.76 -7.35
C ASN A 265 -21.74 -5.96 -8.20
N ASN A 266 -20.79 -6.84 -8.60
CA ASN A 266 -21.00 -8.03 -9.43
C ASN A 266 -21.62 -7.72 -10.80
N ASP A 267 -21.23 -6.60 -11.43
CA ASP A 267 -21.65 -6.27 -12.79
C ASP A 267 -20.64 -6.69 -13.88
N ASN A 268 -19.53 -7.33 -13.48
CA ASN A 268 -18.39 -7.80 -14.25
C ASN A 268 -17.45 -6.69 -14.76
N TYR A 269 -17.69 -5.44 -14.45
CA TYR A 269 -16.76 -4.36 -14.74
C TYR A 269 -15.92 -4.03 -13.50
N PRO A 270 -14.59 -3.96 -13.63
CA PRO A 270 -13.74 -3.67 -12.47
C PRO A 270 -13.90 -2.21 -12.02
N ASP A 271 -14.06 -2.04 -10.71
CA ASP A 271 -14.10 -0.77 -9.99
C ASP A 271 -12.74 -0.45 -9.38
N ILE A 272 -12.51 0.81 -8.99
CA ILE A 272 -11.23 1.28 -8.45
C ILE A 272 -11.43 1.86 -7.06
N TYR A 273 -10.67 1.38 -6.06
CA TYR A 273 -10.56 2.04 -4.77
C TYR A 273 -9.17 2.67 -4.61
N VAL A 274 -9.12 3.94 -4.21
CA VAL A 274 -7.89 4.73 -4.01
C VAL A 274 -7.79 5.18 -2.57
N SER A 275 -6.69 4.83 -1.91
CA SER A 275 -6.35 5.30 -0.56
C SER A 275 -5.59 6.61 -0.63
N ASN A 276 -6.10 7.64 0.03
CA ASN A 276 -5.44 8.95 0.16
C ASN A 276 -4.99 9.21 1.60
N ASP A 277 -3.74 9.66 1.77
CA ASP A 277 -3.23 10.03 3.09
C ASP A 277 -3.76 11.41 3.53
N PHE A 278 -4.12 11.54 4.76
CA PHE A 278 -4.43 12.64 5.70
C PHE A 278 -5.17 13.92 5.22
N PHE A 279 -5.05 14.43 4.01
CA PHE A 279 -5.72 15.68 3.61
C PHE A 279 -7.02 15.42 2.87
N GLU A 280 -6.94 14.70 1.76
CA GLU A 280 -8.08 14.32 0.95
C GLU A 280 -8.67 13.00 1.46
N ARG A 281 -9.94 12.75 1.15
CA ARG A 281 -10.59 11.47 1.38
C ARG A 281 -10.23 10.44 0.31
N ASP A 282 -10.46 9.19 0.61
CA ASP A 282 -10.34 8.12 -0.39
C ASP A 282 -11.34 8.31 -1.55
N TYR A 283 -11.10 7.63 -2.67
CA TYR A 283 -12.01 7.58 -3.79
C TYR A 283 -12.50 6.16 -4.06
N LEU A 284 -13.76 6.04 -4.43
CA LEU A 284 -14.35 4.80 -4.94
C LEU A 284 -14.99 5.09 -6.29
N TYR A 285 -14.29 4.73 -7.34
CA TYR A 285 -14.76 4.90 -8.72
C TYR A 285 -15.47 3.64 -9.16
N VAL A 286 -16.79 3.77 -9.41
CA VAL A 286 -17.63 2.69 -9.92
C VAL A 286 -17.68 2.76 -11.42
N ASN A 287 -17.30 1.68 -12.08
CA ASN A 287 -17.29 1.55 -13.52
C ASN A 287 -18.73 1.52 -14.07
N LYS A 288 -19.00 2.28 -15.10
CA LYS A 288 -20.31 2.34 -15.76
C LYS A 288 -20.23 1.68 -17.13
N GLU A 289 -20.17 0.34 -17.12
CA GLU A 289 -20.14 -0.49 -18.33
C GLU A 289 -18.97 -0.16 -19.28
N GLY A 290 -17.77 0.11 -18.74
CA GLY A 290 -16.57 0.48 -19.51
C GLY A 290 -16.60 1.88 -20.16
N LYS A 291 -17.65 2.68 -19.93
CA LYS A 291 -17.85 3.97 -20.61
C LYS A 291 -17.27 5.16 -19.86
N PHE A 292 -17.33 5.14 -18.54
CA PHE A 292 -16.78 6.13 -17.62
C PHE A 292 -16.83 5.59 -16.18
N PHE A 293 -16.14 6.25 -15.28
CA PHE A 293 -16.21 5.99 -13.84
C PHE A 293 -16.99 7.09 -13.11
N GLU A 294 -17.82 6.70 -12.15
CA GLU A 294 -18.51 7.62 -11.25
C GLU A 294 -17.95 7.46 -9.84
N GLU A 295 -17.47 8.54 -9.24
CA GLU A 295 -17.01 8.54 -7.86
C GLU A 295 -18.22 8.45 -6.92
N GLU A 296 -18.38 7.29 -6.26
CA GLU A 296 -19.56 6.95 -5.47
C GLU A 296 -19.27 6.67 -4.00
N LEU A 297 -18.10 7.03 -3.48
CA LEU A 297 -17.69 6.71 -2.11
C LEU A 297 -18.72 7.14 -1.06
N GLU A 298 -19.20 8.38 -1.09
CA GLU A 298 -20.19 8.89 -0.13
C GLU A 298 -21.58 8.21 -0.23
N LYS A 299 -21.87 7.55 -1.35
CA LYS A 299 -23.12 6.81 -1.53
C LYS A 299 -23.03 5.40 -0.95
N ARG A 300 -21.82 4.84 -0.78
CA ARG A 300 -21.58 3.43 -0.53
C ARG A 300 -20.89 3.13 0.79
N ILE A 301 -20.13 4.05 1.35
CA ILE A 301 -19.29 3.89 2.54
C ILE A 301 -19.68 4.97 3.56
N ASP A 302 -19.91 4.58 4.82
CA ASP A 302 -20.34 5.51 5.87
C ASP A 302 -19.18 6.35 6.44
N HIS A 303 -18.00 5.77 6.61
CA HIS A 303 -16.79 6.47 7.04
C HIS A 303 -15.51 5.75 6.62
N LEU A 304 -14.41 6.47 6.66
CA LEU A 304 -13.12 6.12 6.11
C LEU A 304 -12.02 6.20 7.14
N SER A 305 -10.88 5.62 6.83
CA SER A 305 -9.60 5.95 7.43
C SER A 305 -9.27 7.44 7.23
N HIS A 306 -8.51 8.03 8.15
CA HIS A 306 -8.06 9.43 8.04
C HIS A 306 -6.73 9.54 7.28
N SER A 307 -5.86 8.56 7.45
CA SER A 307 -4.54 8.53 6.82
C SER A 307 -4.39 7.18 6.11
N SER A 308 -5.19 7.01 5.06
CA SER A 308 -5.24 5.77 4.31
C SER A 308 -3.90 5.51 3.61
N MET A 309 -3.28 4.37 3.94
CA MET A 309 -1.99 3.95 3.39
C MET A 309 -2.19 2.91 2.28
N GLY A 310 -2.08 1.62 2.61
CA GLY A 310 -2.39 0.55 1.69
C GLY A 310 -3.85 0.15 1.73
N ALA A 311 -4.36 -0.36 0.63
CA ALA A 311 -5.66 -1.01 0.55
C ALA A 311 -5.56 -2.32 -0.20
N ASP A 312 -6.42 -3.27 0.15
CA ASP A 312 -6.62 -4.49 -0.62
C ASP A 312 -8.10 -4.85 -0.68
N MET A 313 -8.49 -5.59 -1.70
CA MET A 313 -9.87 -5.96 -1.97
C MET A 313 -9.95 -7.47 -2.25
N ALA A 314 -10.65 -8.20 -1.37
CA ALA A 314 -10.87 -9.63 -1.54
C ALA A 314 -12.13 -10.08 -0.78
N ASP A 315 -12.72 -11.19 -1.20
CA ASP A 315 -13.80 -11.87 -0.48
C ASP A 315 -13.23 -12.59 0.76
N ILE A 316 -13.39 -11.97 1.95
CA ILE A 316 -12.84 -12.51 3.20
C ILE A 316 -13.78 -13.50 3.90
N ASN A 317 -15.07 -13.49 3.56
CA ASN A 317 -16.07 -14.30 4.19
C ASN A 317 -16.64 -15.41 3.28
N ASN A 318 -16.16 -15.52 2.05
CA ASN A 318 -16.57 -16.47 1.02
C ASN A 318 -18.05 -16.36 0.63
N ASP A 319 -18.61 -15.12 0.59
CA ASP A 319 -19.97 -14.88 0.14
C ASP A 319 -20.08 -14.46 -1.35
N GLY A 320 -18.94 -14.32 -2.02
CA GLY A 320 -18.83 -13.92 -3.42
C GLY A 320 -18.82 -12.43 -3.66
N LEU A 321 -18.71 -11.61 -2.59
CA LEU A 321 -18.60 -10.15 -2.65
C LEU A 321 -17.27 -9.72 -2.07
N PRO A 322 -16.49 -8.83 -2.73
CA PRO A 322 -15.23 -8.40 -2.17
C PRO A 322 -15.42 -7.34 -1.08
N GLU A 323 -14.71 -7.51 0.03
CA GLU A 323 -14.49 -6.52 1.07
C GLU A 323 -13.32 -5.60 0.71
N ILE A 324 -13.26 -4.42 1.35
CA ILE A 324 -12.13 -3.49 1.22
C ILE A 324 -11.49 -3.33 2.60
N PHE A 325 -10.20 -3.66 2.71
CA PHE A 325 -9.41 -3.39 3.92
C PHE A 325 -8.40 -2.28 3.66
N VAL A 326 -8.38 -1.25 4.52
CA VAL A 326 -7.49 -0.09 4.41
C VAL A 326 -6.70 0.07 5.71
N THR A 327 -5.40 0.29 5.59
CA THR A 327 -4.52 0.53 6.74
C THR A 327 -4.39 2.01 7.09
N ASP A 328 -4.23 2.28 8.39
CA ASP A 328 -4.02 3.61 8.99
C ASP A 328 -2.96 3.52 10.10
N MET A 329 -2.84 4.54 10.92
CA MET A 329 -1.78 4.70 11.92
C MET A 329 -2.24 4.56 13.37
N LEU A 330 -3.44 4.04 13.65
CA LEU A 330 -3.95 3.94 15.03
C LEU A 330 -3.14 2.91 15.84
N PRO A 331 -2.45 3.32 16.95
CA PRO A 331 -1.80 2.37 17.84
C PRO A 331 -2.80 1.65 18.75
N ASP A 332 -2.53 0.36 19.03
CA ASP A 332 -3.24 -0.40 20.10
C ASP A 332 -2.65 -0.11 21.49
N ASP A 333 -1.37 0.26 21.58
CA ASP A 333 -0.71 0.65 22.83
C ASP A 333 -1.21 2.02 23.35
N GLU A 334 -1.69 2.05 24.61
CA GLU A 334 -2.29 3.25 25.21
C GLU A 334 -1.30 4.42 25.36
N TYR A 335 -0.03 4.15 25.67
CA TYR A 335 0.99 5.19 25.79
C TYR A 335 1.26 5.82 24.43
N ARG A 336 1.49 4.98 23.42
CA ARG A 336 1.74 5.42 22.05
C ARG A 336 0.54 6.16 21.47
N LEU A 337 -0.68 5.69 21.69
CA LEU A 337 -1.90 6.38 21.29
C LEU A 337 -1.95 7.82 21.84
N LYS A 338 -1.58 8.03 23.09
CA LYS A 338 -1.59 9.36 23.74
C LYS A 338 -0.44 10.28 23.32
N THR A 339 0.66 9.72 22.84
CA THR A 339 1.84 10.50 22.43
C THR A 339 1.87 10.82 20.94
N THR A 340 1.10 10.11 20.12
CA THR A 340 1.11 10.29 18.65
C THR A 340 -0.18 10.84 18.07
N SER A 341 -1.32 10.70 18.80
CA SER A 341 -2.61 11.11 18.26
C SER A 341 -2.92 12.57 18.49
N THR A 342 -3.38 13.24 17.44
CA THR A 342 -3.98 14.58 17.51
C THR A 342 -5.48 14.48 17.25
N PHE A 343 -6.24 15.43 17.80
CA PHE A 343 -7.70 15.46 17.62
C PHE A 343 -8.11 16.73 16.89
N ASP A 344 -8.90 16.57 15.83
CA ASP A 344 -9.58 17.70 15.22
C ASP A 344 -10.58 18.32 16.20
N ASN A 345 -10.58 19.64 16.29
CA ASN A 345 -11.65 20.30 17.02
C ASN A 345 -12.97 20.23 16.22
N ILE A 346 -14.10 20.32 16.93
CA ILE A 346 -15.44 20.16 16.34
C ILE A 346 -15.73 21.14 15.21
N ASN A 347 -15.13 22.35 15.22
CA ASN A 347 -15.34 23.34 14.17
C ASN A 347 -14.60 22.95 12.88
N LEU A 348 -13.37 22.43 13.02
CA LEU A 348 -12.61 21.91 11.88
C LEU A 348 -13.32 20.72 11.25
N ARG A 349 -13.81 19.78 12.06
CA ARG A 349 -14.61 18.65 11.57
C ARG A 349 -15.85 19.11 10.80
N ARG A 350 -16.61 20.07 11.33
CA ARG A 350 -17.78 20.63 10.65
C ARG A 350 -17.40 21.30 9.31
N LEU A 351 -16.26 22.00 9.29
CA LEU A 351 -15.75 22.59 8.05
C LEU A 351 -15.39 21.52 7.03
N LYS A 352 -14.63 20.49 7.41
CA LYS A 352 -14.29 19.36 6.54
C LYS A 352 -15.56 18.72 5.93
N LEU A 353 -16.53 18.37 6.77
CA LEU A 353 -17.81 17.82 6.31
C LEU A 353 -18.55 18.74 5.34
N SER A 354 -18.61 20.06 5.60
CA SER A 354 -19.28 21.02 4.74
C SER A 354 -18.62 21.23 3.39
N LYS A 355 -17.38 20.74 3.23
CA LYS A 355 -16.57 20.82 2.01
C LYS A 355 -16.39 19.48 1.30
N GLY A 356 -17.11 18.46 1.73
CA GLY A 356 -17.09 17.13 1.12
C GLY A 356 -15.86 16.29 1.47
N PHE A 357 -15.13 16.63 2.53
CA PHE A 357 -14.01 15.79 3.02
C PHE A 357 -14.50 14.59 3.84
N TYR A 358 -15.77 14.42 3.95
CA TYR A 358 -16.48 13.28 4.51
C TYR A 358 -16.08 12.88 5.95
N ASN A 359 -16.53 11.70 6.39
CA ASN A 359 -16.25 11.18 7.73
C ASN A 359 -14.95 10.38 7.72
N GLN A 360 -13.87 10.96 8.22
CA GLN A 360 -12.57 10.31 8.33
C GLN A 360 -12.18 10.13 9.80
N PHE A 361 -11.71 8.94 10.17
CA PHE A 361 -11.28 8.60 11.53
C PHE A 361 -9.97 7.82 11.48
N MET A 362 -9.06 8.10 12.40
CA MET A 362 -7.77 7.42 12.46
C MET A 362 -7.93 5.99 13.01
N HIS A 363 -8.11 5.03 12.12
CA HIS A 363 -8.07 3.58 12.37
C HIS A 363 -8.06 2.83 11.04
N ASN A 364 -7.56 1.59 11.05
CA ASN A 364 -7.77 0.71 9.89
C ASN A 364 -9.26 0.51 9.67
N THR A 365 -9.71 0.46 8.44
CA THR A 365 -11.10 0.15 8.11
C THR A 365 -11.23 -1.19 7.39
N LEU A 366 -12.24 -1.95 7.76
CA LEU A 366 -12.69 -3.15 7.04
C LEU A 366 -14.13 -2.92 6.61
N GLN A 367 -14.30 -2.65 5.33
CA GLN A 367 -15.58 -2.35 4.70
C GLN A 367 -16.21 -3.65 4.23
N LEU A 368 -17.16 -4.19 5.03
CA LEU A 368 -17.92 -5.40 4.68
C LEU A 368 -18.93 -5.07 3.58
N ASN A 369 -18.86 -5.75 2.46
CA ASN A 369 -19.80 -5.59 1.36
C ASN A 369 -21.14 -6.28 1.70
N SER A 370 -22.23 -5.53 1.67
CA SER A 370 -23.57 -6.02 1.98
C SER A 370 -24.42 -6.36 0.74
N GLY A 371 -23.79 -6.35 -0.42
CA GLY A 371 -24.40 -6.52 -1.75
C GLY A 371 -24.58 -5.20 -2.50
N GLU A 372 -24.56 -5.28 -3.82
CA GLU A 372 -24.68 -4.13 -4.73
C GLU A 372 -23.63 -3.02 -4.45
N GLY A 373 -22.46 -3.39 -3.86
CA GLY A 373 -21.40 -2.46 -3.48
C GLY A 373 -21.81 -1.47 -2.38
N GLN A 374 -22.67 -1.88 -1.44
CA GLN A 374 -22.98 -1.15 -0.22
C GLN A 374 -22.15 -1.72 0.93
N PHE A 375 -21.44 -0.87 1.66
CA PHE A 375 -20.47 -1.28 2.67
C PHE A 375 -20.89 -0.90 4.09
N SER A 376 -20.47 -1.74 5.04
CA SER A 376 -20.57 -1.49 6.48
C SER A 376 -19.19 -1.62 7.10
N GLU A 377 -18.72 -0.60 7.82
CA GLU A 377 -17.44 -0.63 8.49
C GLU A 377 -17.48 -1.52 9.74
N ILE A 378 -16.61 -2.53 9.81
CA ILE A 378 -16.63 -3.55 10.87
C ILE A 378 -15.26 -3.77 11.55
N SER A 379 -14.24 -2.96 11.31
CA SER A 379 -12.87 -3.21 11.78
C SER A 379 -12.75 -3.38 13.30
N TYR A 380 -13.49 -2.58 14.07
CA TYR A 380 -13.54 -2.74 15.53
C TYR A 380 -14.20 -4.05 15.96
N TYR A 381 -15.25 -4.46 15.27
CA TYR A 381 -15.91 -5.74 15.53
C TYR A 381 -15.02 -6.92 15.15
N ALA A 382 -14.31 -6.84 14.04
CA ALA A 382 -13.37 -7.84 13.57
C ALA A 382 -12.04 -7.86 14.36
N GLY A 383 -11.75 -6.82 15.17
CA GLY A 383 -10.51 -6.74 15.95
C GLY A 383 -9.29 -6.32 15.13
N VAL A 384 -9.47 -5.64 14.00
CA VAL A 384 -8.39 -5.23 13.06
C VAL A 384 -8.20 -3.71 12.97
N ALA A 385 -8.89 -2.94 13.82
CA ALA A 385 -8.91 -1.47 13.74
C ALA A 385 -7.59 -0.77 14.07
N ALA A 386 -6.68 -1.42 14.80
CA ALA A 386 -5.45 -0.81 15.29
C ALA A 386 -4.25 -1.73 15.07
N SER A 387 -3.27 -1.26 14.33
CA SER A 387 -2.03 -1.98 14.02
C SER A 387 -0.80 -1.06 14.01
N ASP A 388 -0.91 0.13 14.66
CA ASP A 388 0.11 1.18 14.64
C ASP A 388 0.37 1.67 13.20
N TRP A 389 1.47 2.33 12.94
CA TRP A 389 1.81 2.90 11.63
C TRP A 389 1.95 1.79 10.58
N SER A 390 0.91 1.59 9.81
CA SER A 390 0.76 0.48 8.87
C SER A 390 0.82 0.96 7.43
N TRP A 391 1.44 0.17 6.55
CA TRP A 391 1.64 0.48 5.15
C TRP A 391 0.90 -0.49 4.24
N GLY A 392 1.50 -1.64 3.96
CA GLY A 392 0.90 -2.64 3.09
C GLY A 392 -0.24 -3.39 3.75
N ALA A 393 -1.34 -3.52 3.04
CA ALA A 393 -2.45 -4.38 3.36
C ALA A 393 -2.54 -5.50 2.33
N LEU A 394 -2.65 -6.75 2.78
CA LEU A 394 -2.87 -7.89 1.90
C LEU A 394 -3.97 -8.77 2.50
N MET A 395 -4.91 -9.19 1.69
CA MET A 395 -5.87 -10.23 1.99
C MET A 395 -5.56 -11.46 1.15
N LEU A 396 -5.14 -12.55 1.80
CA LEU A 396 -4.70 -13.78 1.15
C LEU A 396 -4.96 -14.98 2.04
N ASP A 397 -5.21 -16.15 1.46
CA ASP A 397 -5.29 -17.41 2.20
C ASP A 397 -3.87 -17.86 2.60
N ALA A 398 -3.41 -17.39 3.77
CA ALA A 398 -2.03 -17.59 4.21
C ALA A 398 -1.76 -18.99 4.75
N ASP A 399 -2.78 -19.72 5.20
CA ASP A 399 -2.63 -21.08 5.78
C ASP A 399 -3.26 -22.19 4.92
N ASN A 400 -3.82 -21.83 3.78
CA ASN A 400 -4.50 -22.69 2.81
C ASN A 400 -5.74 -23.39 3.41
N ASP A 401 -6.55 -22.65 4.19
CA ASP A 401 -7.79 -23.16 4.74
C ASP A 401 -9.02 -22.78 3.88
N GLY A 402 -8.83 -21.97 2.85
CA GLY A 402 -9.86 -21.54 1.90
C GLY A 402 -10.54 -20.23 2.29
N PHE A 403 -10.08 -19.55 3.36
CA PHE A 403 -10.50 -18.21 3.73
C PHE A 403 -9.34 -17.23 3.62
N ASN A 404 -9.62 -15.98 3.24
CA ASN A 404 -8.60 -14.95 3.19
C ASN A 404 -8.29 -14.44 4.61
N ASP A 405 -7.00 -14.40 4.94
CA ASP A 405 -6.43 -13.77 6.12
C ASP A 405 -6.05 -12.31 5.81
N ILE A 406 -5.88 -11.49 6.85
CA ILE A 406 -5.37 -10.13 6.72
C ILE A 406 -3.90 -10.10 7.17
N PHE A 407 -3.00 -9.69 6.27
CA PHE A 407 -1.60 -9.45 6.56
C PHE A 407 -1.29 -7.95 6.45
N VAL A 408 -0.69 -7.37 7.51
CA VAL A 408 -0.35 -5.95 7.59
C VAL A 408 1.15 -5.78 7.78
N CYS A 409 1.76 -4.96 6.92
CA CYS A 409 3.14 -4.50 7.09
C CYS A 409 3.13 -3.16 7.85
N ASN A 410 3.81 -3.08 8.99
CA ASN A 410 3.85 -1.85 9.78
C ASN A 410 5.28 -1.43 10.17
N GLY A 411 5.40 -0.19 10.64
CA GLY A 411 6.64 0.42 11.08
C GLY A 411 7.13 1.53 10.16
N ILE A 412 8.02 2.37 10.68
CA ILE A 412 8.68 3.44 9.94
C ILE A 412 10.14 3.54 10.38
N TYR A 413 11.02 3.92 9.44
CA TYR A 413 12.47 4.00 9.70
C TYR A 413 12.83 5.00 10.82
N HIS A 414 12.17 6.17 10.82
CA HIS A 414 12.25 7.16 11.90
C HIS A 414 10.86 7.60 12.27
N ASP A 415 10.48 7.43 13.54
CA ASP A 415 9.21 7.92 14.05
C ASP A 415 9.26 9.45 14.19
N VAL A 416 8.45 10.13 13.36
CA VAL A 416 8.39 11.59 13.28
C VAL A 416 7.03 12.16 13.72
N ILE A 417 6.13 11.31 14.26
CA ILE A 417 4.77 11.73 14.68
C ILE A 417 4.63 11.89 16.20
N ASP A 418 5.66 11.57 16.97
CA ASP A 418 5.65 11.84 18.41
C ASP A 418 5.44 13.35 18.68
N GLN A 419 4.43 13.68 19.50
CA GLN A 419 4.01 15.07 19.70
C GLN A 419 5.08 15.89 20.44
N ASP A 420 5.83 15.28 21.35
CA ASP A 420 6.95 15.96 22.03
C ASP A 420 8.05 16.30 21.02
N PHE A 421 8.31 15.42 20.05
CA PHE A 421 9.25 15.67 18.97
C PHE A 421 8.76 16.81 18.05
N ILE A 422 7.50 16.79 17.65
CA ILE A 422 6.88 17.83 16.80
C ILE A 422 6.92 19.19 17.52
N ASP A 423 6.53 19.24 18.80
CA ASP A 423 6.52 20.45 19.61
C ASP A 423 7.93 21.01 19.84
N PHE A 424 8.92 20.15 20.02
CA PHE A 424 10.33 20.55 20.12
C PHE A 424 10.80 21.24 18.84
N PHE A 425 10.54 20.66 17.67
CA PHE A 425 10.91 21.26 16.38
C PHE A 425 10.16 22.55 16.10
N ALA A 426 8.86 22.62 16.40
CA ALA A 426 8.07 23.84 16.20
C ALA A 426 8.59 25.00 17.05
N ASN A 427 9.13 24.74 18.24
CA ASN A 427 9.70 25.74 19.12
C ASN A 427 11.13 26.19 18.75
N GLU A 428 11.89 25.35 18.03
CA GLU A 428 13.25 25.71 17.58
C GLU A 428 13.28 26.51 16.28
N VAL A 429 12.18 26.52 15.52
CA VAL A 429 12.05 27.23 14.23
C VAL A 429 11.44 28.62 14.41
N LEU A 430 10.94 28.98 15.61
CA LEU A 430 10.45 30.30 15.98
C LEU A 430 11.55 31.13 16.68
#